data_b5ced181e530af67fc52510f3a7cebe1
#
_entry.id   b5ced181e530af67fc52510f3a7cebe1
#
_cell.length_a   1.000
_cell.length_b   1.000
_cell.length_c   1.000
_cell.angle_alpha   90.00
_cell.angle_beta   90.00
_cell.angle_gamma   90.00
#
_symmetry.space_group_name_H-M   'P 1'
#
loop_
_entity.id
_entity.type
_entity.pdbx_description
1 polymer ?
#
loop_
_entity_poly.entity_id
_entity_poly.type
_entity_poly.pdbx_seq_one_letter_code
_entity_poly.pdbx_strand_id
1 'polypeptide(L)'
;MQGTERREERVLRDRKGRVARKLRVSVTDRCNFACLFCMPEKDKISWIPKEEILTFEEIERIVGVLASLGIEKVRITGGEPLLRRDLEELVDKIASIRSIRSVDMTTNGWHLERKAEELRRAGLRGVTVSLHSLRSDRFAKISGVDALPRVLRGIDRALGVGLNPVKINSVAIRGYNDDEILELIEYARERRISIRFIEFMPLDGLGMWNYDRVVPGKEIIETASRVYPLQPMGRGASETSSTWRFKDGRGDLGLITPMSEPFCDDCDRIRLTADGKLLSCLFDTEYHDLRHVVRNGGTQKDLADRIVDAVWKKPDGVGYMPWIKDGWAKPRNMNAIGG
;
A
#
# COMPACT_ATOMS: atom_id res chain seq x y z
N MET A 1 -29.05 -39.78 5.56
CA MET A 1 -28.37 -38.82 6.43
C MET A 1 -27.09 -38.40 5.71
N GLN A 2 -27.14 -37.30 5.00
CA GLN A 2 -25.97 -36.77 4.30
C GLN A 2 -25.23 -35.86 5.30
N GLY A 3 -24.03 -36.29 5.71
CA GLY A 3 -23.15 -35.48 6.54
C GLY A 3 -22.66 -34.27 5.78
N THR A 4 -23.13 -33.10 6.16
CA THR A 4 -22.52 -31.82 5.80
C THR A 4 -21.15 -31.73 6.49
N GLU A 5 -20.11 -32.18 5.81
CA GLU A 5 -18.74 -31.81 6.17
C GLU A 5 -18.67 -30.29 6.17
N ARG A 6 -18.65 -29.68 7.34
CA ARG A 6 -18.22 -28.27 7.48
C ARG A 6 -16.78 -28.24 6.97
N ARG A 7 -16.57 -27.65 5.77
CA ARG A 7 -15.24 -27.20 5.37
C ARG A 7 -14.75 -26.28 6.48
N GLU A 8 -13.83 -26.79 7.31
CA GLU A 8 -13.05 -25.92 8.18
C GLU A 8 -12.45 -24.83 7.27
N GLU A 9 -12.88 -23.59 7.45
CA GLU A 9 -12.32 -22.44 6.74
C GLU A 9 -10.84 -22.41 7.09
N ARG A 10 -9.98 -22.81 6.13
CA ARG A 10 -8.53 -22.71 6.28
C ARG A 10 -8.19 -21.22 6.31
N VAL A 11 -8.01 -20.68 7.49
CA VAL A 11 -7.67 -19.28 7.72
C VAL A 11 -6.15 -19.12 7.70
N LEU A 12 -5.64 -18.19 6.90
CA LEU A 12 -4.21 -17.86 6.85
C LEU A 12 -3.74 -17.26 8.18
N ARG A 13 -3.12 -18.07 9.00
CA ARG A 13 -2.63 -17.70 10.35
C ARG A 13 -1.13 -17.92 10.45
N ASP A 14 -0.43 -16.98 11.05
CA ASP A 14 1.00 -17.11 11.35
C ASP A 14 1.25 -17.73 12.75
N ARG A 15 2.54 -17.91 13.08
CA ARG A 15 2.97 -18.49 14.38
C ARG A 15 2.54 -17.69 15.60
N LYS A 16 2.26 -16.38 15.44
CA LYS A 16 1.75 -15.50 16.50
C LYS A 16 0.23 -15.42 16.56
N GLY A 17 -0.46 -16.16 15.71
CA GLY A 17 -1.92 -16.16 15.64
C GLY A 17 -2.52 -15.00 14.84
N ARG A 18 -1.70 -14.15 14.17
CA ARG A 18 -2.19 -13.07 13.31
C ARG A 18 -2.83 -13.65 12.06
N VAL A 19 -4.03 -13.20 11.73
CA VAL A 19 -4.79 -13.70 10.57
C VAL A 19 -4.63 -12.75 9.40
N ALA A 20 -4.13 -13.23 8.26
CA ALA A 20 -4.03 -12.43 7.04
C ALA A 20 -5.41 -12.28 6.40
N ARG A 21 -5.85 -11.02 6.21
CA ARG A 21 -7.13 -10.65 5.57
C ARG A 21 -6.96 -9.65 4.43
N LYS A 22 -5.81 -9.00 4.34
CA LYS A 22 -5.54 -7.93 3.36
C LYS A 22 -4.35 -8.30 2.49
N LEU A 23 -4.56 -8.27 1.18
CA LEU A 23 -3.53 -8.50 0.18
C LEU A 23 -3.18 -7.18 -0.53
N ARG A 24 -1.89 -6.89 -0.67
CA ARG A 24 -1.41 -5.91 -1.64
C ARG A 24 -0.88 -6.63 -2.87
N VAL A 25 -1.34 -6.24 -4.06
CA VAL A 25 -0.91 -6.81 -5.34
C VAL A 25 -0.15 -5.76 -6.12
N SER A 26 1.15 -5.97 -6.30
CA SER A 26 1.93 -5.18 -7.24
C SER A 26 1.69 -5.71 -8.65
N VAL A 27 1.21 -4.85 -9.55
CA VAL A 27 0.91 -5.23 -10.93
C VAL A 27 2.04 -4.89 -11.90
N THR A 28 3.02 -4.10 -11.45
CA THR A 28 4.21 -3.70 -12.22
C THR A 28 5.27 -3.12 -11.26
N ASP A 29 6.53 -3.25 -11.60
CA ASP A 29 7.63 -2.54 -10.95
C ASP A 29 7.88 -1.15 -11.56
N ARG A 30 7.32 -0.87 -12.75
CA ARG A 30 7.50 0.39 -13.47
C ARG A 30 6.80 1.53 -12.75
N CYS A 31 7.45 2.70 -12.72
CA CYS A 31 6.89 3.94 -12.22
C CYS A 31 7.32 5.10 -13.09
N ASN A 32 6.42 6.06 -13.33
CA ASN A 32 6.74 7.31 -14.03
C ASN A 32 7.34 8.38 -13.09
N PHE A 33 7.29 8.18 -11.77
CA PHE A 33 7.95 9.04 -10.79
C PHE A 33 9.31 8.46 -10.37
N ALA A 34 10.14 9.30 -9.72
CA ALA A 34 11.44 8.95 -9.15
C ALA A 34 11.54 9.51 -7.72
N CYS A 35 10.56 9.11 -6.87
CA CYS A 35 10.48 9.66 -5.51
C CYS A 35 11.73 9.33 -4.70
N LEU A 36 12.27 10.36 -4.03
CA LEU A 36 13.53 10.30 -3.27
C LEU A 36 13.55 9.20 -2.19
N PHE A 37 12.39 8.88 -1.61
CA PHE A 37 12.25 7.86 -0.56
C PHE A 37 11.89 6.47 -1.10
N CYS A 38 11.75 6.31 -2.43
CA CYS A 38 11.31 5.05 -3.05
C CYS A 38 12.30 4.57 -4.12
N MET A 39 12.59 5.41 -5.12
CA MET A 39 13.29 5.02 -6.33
C MET A 39 14.04 6.23 -6.95
N PRO A 40 14.95 6.88 -6.22
CA PRO A 40 15.55 8.13 -6.67
C PRO A 40 16.53 7.94 -7.84
N GLU A 41 17.19 6.79 -7.94
CA GLU A 41 18.14 6.49 -9.02
C GLU A 41 17.51 5.55 -10.05
N LYS A 42 16.45 6.02 -10.71
CA LYS A 42 15.66 5.23 -11.65
C LYS A 42 16.49 4.60 -12.77
N ASP A 43 17.54 5.27 -13.21
CA ASP A 43 18.42 4.80 -14.28
C ASP A 43 19.32 3.62 -13.86
N LYS A 44 19.49 3.40 -12.57
CA LYS A 44 20.25 2.28 -12.01
C LYS A 44 19.39 1.05 -11.67
N ILE A 45 18.08 1.13 -11.89
CA ILE A 45 17.17 0.04 -11.53
C ILE A 45 17.19 -1.05 -12.60
N SER A 46 17.46 -2.28 -12.16
CA SER A 46 17.20 -3.47 -12.97
C SER A 46 15.70 -3.79 -12.92
N TRP A 47 15.00 -3.50 -14.01
CA TRP A 47 13.58 -3.74 -14.14
C TRP A 47 13.28 -5.22 -14.33
N ILE A 48 12.16 -5.69 -13.78
CA ILE A 48 11.66 -7.03 -14.00
C ILE A 48 11.40 -7.23 -15.52
N PRO A 49 11.94 -8.30 -16.15
CA PRO A 49 11.62 -8.63 -17.53
C PRO A 49 10.12 -8.78 -17.73
N LYS A 50 9.61 -8.33 -18.88
CA LYS A 50 8.16 -8.32 -19.16
C LYS A 50 7.53 -9.72 -19.04
N GLU A 51 8.24 -10.72 -19.50
CA GLU A 51 7.87 -12.13 -19.46
C GLU A 51 7.80 -12.70 -18.03
N GLU A 52 8.47 -12.05 -17.08
CA GLU A 52 8.42 -12.43 -15.67
C GLU A 52 7.27 -11.78 -14.90
N ILE A 53 6.67 -10.71 -15.45
CA ILE A 53 5.51 -10.08 -14.83
C ILE A 53 4.29 -11.00 -14.99
N LEU A 54 3.52 -11.17 -13.91
CA LEU A 54 2.29 -11.94 -13.92
C LEU A 54 1.27 -11.37 -14.92
N THR A 55 0.58 -12.24 -15.65
CA THR A 55 -0.62 -11.86 -16.43
C THR A 55 -1.80 -11.58 -15.49
N PHE A 56 -2.88 -11.02 -16.01
CA PHE A 56 -4.09 -10.78 -15.19
C PHE A 56 -4.75 -12.09 -14.77
N GLU A 57 -4.71 -13.11 -15.62
CA GLU A 57 -5.22 -14.46 -15.34
C GLU A 57 -4.40 -15.14 -14.23
N GLU A 58 -3.07 -14.97 -14.25
CA GLU A 58 -2.20 -15.50 -13.20
C GLU A 58 -2.47 -14.81 -11.86
N ILE A 59 -2.66 -13.47 -11.87
CA ILE A 59 -3.02 -12.71 -10.67
C ILE A 59 -4.40 -13.15 -10.17
N GLU A 60 -5.42 -13.22 -11.03
CA GLU A 60 -6.77 -13.68 -10.70
C GLU A 60 -6.74 -15.07 -10.04
N ARG A 61 -6.00 -16.01 -10.61
CA ARG A 61 -5.83 -17.36 -10.07
C ARG A 61 -5.23 -17.35 -8.66
N ILE A 62 -4.14 -16.60 -8.46
CA ILE A 62 -3.48 -16.49 -7.15
C ILE A 62 -4.41 -15.80 -6.13
N VAL A 63 -5.08 -14.70 -6.52
CA VAL A 63 -6.02 -13.98 -5.65
C VAL A 63 -7.22 -14.88 -5.31
N GLY A 64 -7.72 -15.68 -6.25
CA GLY A 64 -8.80 -16.65 -6.01
C GLY A 64 -8.46 -17.67 -4.93
N VAL A 65 -7.23 -18.22 -4.96
CA VAL A 65 -6.74 -19.12 -3.90
C VAL A 65 -6.60 -18.39 -2.57
N LEU A 66 -5.99 -17.19 -2.56
CA LEU A 66 -5.88 -16.37 -1.36
C LEU A 66 -7.23 -16.02 -0.76
N ALA A 67 -8.21 -15.71 -1.60
CA ALA A 67 -9.59 -15.43 -1.20
C ALA A 67 -10.28 -16.66 -0.57
N SER A 68 -10.03 -17.85 -1.09
CA SER A 68 -10.52 -19.10 -0.48
C SER A 68 -9.86 -19.42 0.87
N LEU A 69 -8.71 -18.80 1.15
CA LEU A 69 -7.97 -18.91 2.41
C LEU A 69 -8.23 -17.72 3.37
N GLY A 70 -9.23 -16.86 3.09
CA GLY A 70 -9.69 -15.83 3.99
C GLY A 70 -9.20 -14.40 3.71
N ILE A 71 -8.56 -14.15 2.56
CA ILE A 71 -8.30 -12.77 2.11
C ILE A 71 -9.63 -12.14 1.66
N GLU A 72 -9.95 -10.95 2.23
CA GLU A 72 -11.21 -10.24 2.01
C GLU A 72 -11.03 -8.89 1.31
N LYS A 73 -9.83 -8.31 1.38
CA LYS A 73 -9.54 -6.98 0.82
C LYS A 73 -8.29 -7.03 -0.05
N VAL A 74 -8.39 -6.49 -1.24
CA VAL A 74 -7.27 -6.38 -2.18
C VAL A 74 -6.94 -4.92 -2.40
N ARG A 75 -5.65 -4.58 -2.32
CA ARG A 75 -5.15 -3.28 -2.72
C ARG A 75 -4.20 -3.43 -3.89
N ILE A 76 -4.59 -2.88 -5.03
CA ILE A 76 -3.76 -2.80 -6.22
C ILE A 76 -2.71 -1.71 -6.02
N THR A 77 -1.47 -2.05 -6.33
CA THR A 77 -0.30 -1.20 -6.20
C THR A 77 0.74 -1.60 -7.26
N GLY A 78 1.98 -1.18 -7.11
CA GLY A 78 3.06 -1.52 -8.00
C GLY A 78 4.24 -0.59 -7.76
N GLY A 79 4.98 -0.28 -8.82
CA GLY A 79 5.56 1.02 -8.99
C GLY A 79 4.41 2.03 -9.13
N GLU A 80 3.92 2.24 -10.35
CA GLU A 80 2.65 2.95 -10.55
C GLU A 80 1.65 2.04 -11.27
N PRO A 81 0.55 1.62 -10.62
CA PRO A 81 -0.38 0.66 -11.20
C PRO A 81 -1.05 1.17 -12.47
N LEU A 82 -1.30 2.47 -12.58
CA LEU A 82 -1.96 3.09 -13.74
C LEU A 82 -1.07 3.14 -15.01
N LEU A 83 0.18 2.69 -14.94
CA LEU A 83 1.01 2.42 -16.11
C LEU A 83 0.70 1.06 -16.75
N ARG A 84 0.08 0.13 -16.01
CA ARG A 84 -0.35 -1.14 -16.56
C ARG A 84 -1.55 -0.93 -17.47
N ARG A 85 -1.42 -1.30 -18.75
CA ARG A 85 -2.51 -1.21 -19.72
C ARG A 85 -3.68 -2.10 -19.25
N ASP A 86 -4.89 -1.65 -19.54
CA ASP A 86 -6.13 -2.40 -19.32
C ASP A 86 -6.30 -2.86 -17.86
N LEU A 87 -5.84 -2.05 -16.90
CA LEU A 87 -5.90 -2.37 -15.47
C LEU A 87 -7.32 -2.54 -14.94
N GLU A 88 -8.29 -1.89 -15.57
CA GLU A 88 -9.72 -2.03 -15.30
C GLU A 88 -10.20 -3.48 -15.46
N GLU A 89 -9.67 -4.26 -16.39
CA GLU A 89 -9.99 -5.68 -16.55
C GLU A 89 -9.57 -6.49 -15.32
N LEU A 90 -8.38 -6.21 -14.77
CA LEU A 90 -7.94 -6.86 -13.54
C LEU A 90 -8.79 -6.45 -12.34
N VAL A 91 -9.19 -5.18 -12.26
CA VAL A 91 -10.08 -4.70 -11.19
C VAL A 91 -11.40 -5.46 -11.22
N ASP A 92 -12.02 -5.59 -12.41
CA ASP A 92 -13.26 -6.33 -12.61
C ASP A 92 -13.13 -7.81 -12.22
N LYS A 93 -12.09 -8.48 -12.72
CA LYS A 93 -11.79 -9.87 -12.36
C LYS A 93 -11.68 -10.08 -10.85
N ILE A 94 -10.94 -9.22 -10.14
CA ILE A 94 -10.77 -9.33 -8.68
C ILE A 94 -12.06 -8.97 -7.95
N ALA A 95 -12.78 -7.93 -8.37
CA ALA A 95 -14.03 -7.48 -7.76
C ALA A 95 -15.15 -8.54 -7.90
N SER A 96 -15.10 -9.36 -8.94
CA SER A 96 -16.03 -10.45 -9.18
C SER A 96 -15.80 -11.68 -8.28
N ILE A 97 -14.67 -11.78 -7.57
CA ILE A 97 -14.43 -12.86 -6.62
C ILE A 97 -15.30 -12.67 -5.37
N ARG A 98 -16.27 -13.58 -5.17
CA ARG A 98 -17.34 -13.45 -4.15
C ARG A 98 -16.88 -13.13 -2.74
N SER A 99 -15.72 -13.64 -2.31
CA SER A 99 -15.18 -13.43 -0.95
C SER A 99 -14.40 -12.12 -0.81
N ILE A 100 -14.08 -11.45 -1.92
CA ILE A 100 -13.41 -10.13 -1.88
C ILE A 100 -14.46 -9.03 -1.64
N ARG A 101 -14.35 -8.38 -0.49
CA ARG A 101 -15.28 -7.32 -0.06
C ARG A 101 -14.93 -5.94 -0.61
N SER A 102 -13.66 -5.70 -0.95
CA SER A 102 -13.21 -4.45 -1.56
C SER A 102 -11.95 -4.60 -2.37
N VAL A 103 -11.92 -3.89 -3.49
CA VAL A 103 -10.72 -3.62 -4.28
C VAL A 103 -10.43 -2.13 -4.18
N ASP A 104 -9.26 -1.80 -3.62
CA ASP A 104 -8.76 -0.43 -3.49
C ASP A 104 -7.45 -0.29 -4.27
N MET A 105 -7.00 0.95 -4.51
CA MET A 105 -5.74 1.21 -5.20
C MET A 105 -4.89 2.25 -4.47
N THR A 106 -3.57 2.12 -4.58
CA THR A 106 -2.62 3.20 -4.25
C THR A 106 -1.95 3.66 -5.53
N THR A 107 -1.89 4.96 -5.77
CA THR A 107 -1.36 5.57 -7.00
C THR A 107 -0.65 6.90 -6.70
N ASN A 108 0.27 7.30 -7.58
CA ASN A 108 0.84 8.64 -7.57
C ASN A 108 -0.11 9.71 -8.16
N GLY A 109 -1.26 9.30 -8.69
CA GLY A 109 -2.31 10.19 -9.19
C GLY A 109 -2.11 10.73 -10.61
N TRP A 110 -0.95 10.53 -11.26
CA TRP A 110 -0.65 11.08 -12.58
C TRP A 110 -1.68 10.74 -13.66
N HIS A 111 -2.15 9.49 -13.69
CA HIS A 111 -3.11 9.02 -14.68
C HIS A 111 -4.55 8.97 -14.16
N LEU A 112 -4.78 9.31 -12.89
CA LEU A 112 -6.06 9.12 -12.22
C LEU A 112 -7.17 9.96 -12.83
N GLU A 113 -6.89 11.19 -13.28
CA GLU A 113 -7.86 12.07 -13.95
C GLU A 113 -8.54 11.36 -15.15
N ARG A 114 -7.78 10.59 -15.92
CA ARG A 114 -8.25 9.90 -17.13
C ARG A 114 -8.88 8.54 -16.84
N LYS A 115 -8.40 7.84 -15.80
CA LYS A 115 -8.74 6.44 -15.52
C LYS A 115 -9.77 6.24 -14.40
N ALA A 116 -10.06 7.27 -13.61
CA ALA A 116 -10.90 7.13 -12.42
C ALA A 116 -12.31 6.57 -12.73
N GLU A 117 -12.92 7.00 -13.82
CA GLU A 117 -14.27 6.57 -14.18
C GLU A 117 -14.32 5.10 -14.63
N GLU A 118 -13.41 4.68 -15.49
CA GLU A 118 -13.30 3.29 -15.96
C GLU A 118 -13.05 2.35 -14.77
N LEU A 119 -12.10 2.70 -13.91
CA LEU A 119 -11.80 1.94 -12.70
C LEU A 119 -12.98 1.84 -11.74
N ARG A 120 -13.73 2.95 -11.58
CA ARG A 120 -14.95 2.93 -10.74
C ARG A 120 -16.03 2.00 -11.31
N ARG A 121 -16.24 2.00 -12.64
CA ARG A 121 -17.16 1.08 -13.32
C ARG A 121 -16.72 -0.38 -13.20
N ALA A 122 -15.41 -0.65 -13.24
CA ALA A 122 -14.83 -1.97 -13.06
C ALA A 122 -14.89 -2.49 -11.60
N GLY A 123 -15.41 -1.71 -10.64
CA GLY A 123 -15.58 -2.14 -9.27
C GLY A 123 -14.50 -1.64 -8.30
N LEU A 124 -13.59 -0.74 -8.72
CA LEU A 124 -12.69 -0.08 -7.77
C LEU A 124 -13.52 0.72 -6.76
N ARG A 125 -13.32 0.42 -5.48
CA ARG A 125 -14.07 1.08 -4.41
C ARG A 125 -13.44 2.40 -4.00
N GLY A 126 -12.16 2.38 -3.66
CA GLY A 126 -11.47 3.53 -3.12
C GLY A 126 -10.05 3.70 -3.64
N VAL A 127 -9.52 4.89 -3.50
CA VAL A 127 -8.17 5.22 -3.92
C VAL A 127 -7.40 5.95 -2.83
N THR A 128 -6.12 5.63 -2.72
CA THR A 128 -5.17 6.40 -1.92
C THR A 128 -4.16 7.05 -2.86
N VAL A 129 -4.08 8.36 -2.85
CA VAL A 129 -3.17 9.13 -3.69
C VAL A 129 -1.97 9.59 -2.87
N SER A 130 -0.77 9.39 -3.40
CA SER A 130 0.47 9.89 -2.80
C SER A 130 0.63 11.37 -3.13
N LEU A 131 0.59 12.23 -2.10
CA LEU A 131 0.76 13.67 -2.22
C LEU A 131 1.64 14.18 -1.07
N HIS A 132 2.86 14.60 -1.40
CA HIS A 132 3.88 14.89 -0.40
C HIS A 132 4.16 16.37 -0.21
N SER A 133 3.63 17.24 -1.08
CA SER A 133 3.76 18.70 -1.04
C SER A 133 2.66 19.34 -1.87
N LEU A 134 2.27 20.55 -1.52
CA LEU A 134 1.39 21.44 -2.29
C LEU A 134 2.15 22.56 -3.02
N ARG A 135 3.48 22.60 -2.88
CA ARG A 135 4.37 23.53 -3.57
C ARG A 135 5.02 22.82 -4.74
N SER A 136 4.85 23.34 -5.97
CA SER A 136 5.28 22.67 -7.21
C SER A 136 6.77 22.33 -7.25
N ASP A 137 7.62 23.25 -6.83
CA ASP A 137 9.07 23.07 -6.76
C ASP A 137 9.45 21.95 -5.78
N ARG A 138 8.83 21.94 -4.61
CA ARG A 138 9.06 20.92 -3.59
C ARG A 138 8.46 19.57 -3.98
N PHE A 139 7.25 19.56 -4.55
CA PHE A 139 6.65 18.37 -5.11
C PHE A 139 7.58 17.73 -6.15
N ALA A 140 8.10 18.54 -7.09
CA ALA A 140 9.04 18.07 -8.10
C ALA A 140 10.34 17.53 -7.48
N LYS A 141 10.87 18.17 -6.45
CA LYS A 141 12.06 17.72 -5.72
C LYS A 141 11.84 16.38 -5.03
N ILE A 142 10.67 16.16 -4.42
CA ILE A 142 10.36 14.92 -3.68
C ILE A 142 9.97 13.79 -4.63
N SER A 143 9.17 14.06 -5.66
CA SER A 143 8.63 13.04 -6.57
C SER A 143 9.50 12.78 -7.80
N GLY A 144 10.50 13.64 -8.07
CA GLY A 144 11.34 13.58 -9.25
C GLY A 144 10.63 14.04 -10.55
N VAL A 145 9.40 14.59 -10.44
CA VAL A 145 8.60 15.00 -11.62
C VAL A 145 7.73 16.22 -11.28
N ASP A 146 7.68 17.22 -12.15
CA ASP A 146 6.75 18.34 -12.04
C ASP A 146 5.34 17.91 -12.48
N ALA A 147 4.54 17.47 -11.51
CA ALA A 147 3.25 16.82 -11.77
C ALA A 147 2.11 17.30 -10.86
N LEU A 148 2.37 18.21 -9.93
CA LEU A 148 1.41 18.58 -8.89
C LEU A 148 0.02 18.94 -9.45
N PRO A 149 -0.14 19.82 -10.46
CA PRO A 149 -1.48 20.19 -10.96
C PRO A 149 -2.26 18.99 -11.50
N ARG A 150 -1.56 18.01 -12.10
CA ARG A 150 -2.19 16.80 -12.64
C ARG A 150 -2.65 15.85 -11.53
N VAL A 151 -1.86 15.71 -10.48
CA VAL A 151 -2.21 14.90 -9.31
C VAL A 151 -3.44 15.48 -8.59
N LEU A 152 -3.50 16.81 -8.42
CA LEU A 152 -4.63 17.48 -7.80
C LEU A 152 -5.93 17.28 -8.60
N ARG A 153 -5.88 17.45 -9.94
CA ARG A 153 -7.03 17.12 -10.80
C ARG A 153 -7.44 15.65 -10.73
N GLY A 154 -6.47 14.74 -10.58
CA GLY A 154 -6.73 13.32 -10.38
C GLY A 154 -7.51 13.04 -9.09
N ILE A 155 -7.17 13.72 -8.00
CA ILE A 155 -7.91 13.63 -6.72
C ILE A 155 -9.33 14.16 -6.89
N ASP A 156 -9.50 15.34 -7.48
CA ASP A 156 -10.81 15.96 -7.69
C ASP A 156 -11.68 15.09 -8.63
N ARG A 157 -11.09 14.47 -9.67
CA ARG A 157 -11.83 13.53 -10.53
C ARG A 157 -12.23 12.27 -9.80
N ALA A 158 -11.37 11.70 -8.95
CA ALA A 158 -11.69 10.52 -8.14
C ALA A 158 -12.91 10.76 -7.24
N LEU A 159 -12.97 11.94 -6.61
CA LEU A 159 -14.12 12.38 -5.83
C LEU A 159 -15.36 12.54 -6.71
N GLY A 160 -15.22 13.22 -7.86
CA GLY A 160 -16.33 13.50 -8.79
C GLY A 160 -16.99 12.26 -9.38
N VAL A 161 -16.25 11.16 -9.57
CA VAL A 161 -16.81 9.87 -10.05
C VAL A 161 -17.32 8.98 -8.91
N GLY A 162 -17.26 9.43 -7.66
CA GLY A 162 -17.78 8.71 -6.51
C GLY A 162 -16.90 7.55 -6.02
N LEU A 163 -15.57 7.59 -6.25
CA LEU A 163 -14.68 6.69 -5.53
C LEU A 163 -14.72 7.01 -4.03
N ASN A 164 -14.93 6.02 -3.19
CA ASN A 164 -15.03 6.20 -1.74
C ASN A 164 -14.51 4.97 -0.99
N PRO A 165 -13.49 5.13 -0.15
CA PRO A 165 -12.86 6.39 0.24
C PRO A 165 -11.79 6.89 -0.76
N VAL A 166 -11.69 8.21 -0.92
CA VAL A 166 -10.50 8.87 -1.44
C VAL A 166 -9.65 9.31 -0.26
N LYS A 167 -8.36 8.96 -0.27
CA LYS A 167 -7.41 9.27 0.81
C LYS A 167 -6.13 9.84 0.24
N ILE A 168 -5.45 10.65 1.03
CA ILE A 168 -4.10 11.13 0.74
C ILE A 168 -3.13 10.42 1.67
N ASN A 169 -1.99 9.96 1.13
CA ASN A 169 -0.83 9.56 1.91
C ASN A 169 0.32 10.53 1.66
N SER A 170 0.93 11.04 2.73
CA SER A 170 2.14 11.85 2.66
C SER A 170 3.22 11.22 3.53
N VAL A 171 4.38 10.94 2.97
CA VAL A 171 5.57 10.62 3.77
C VAL A 171 6.12 11.92 4.31
N ALA A 172 6.14 12.06 5.63
CA ALA A 172 6.70 13.21 6.31
C ALA A 172 8.23 13.03 6.48
N ILE A 173 9.01 13.95 5.92
CA ILE A 173 10.48 13.88 5.93
C ILE A 173 11.02 15.21 6.43
N ARG A 174 11.76 15.18 7.53
CA ARG A 174 12.35 16.35 8.14
C ARG A 174 13.31 17.06 7.18
N GLY A 175 13.14 18.37 7.07
CA GLY A 175 13.90 19.24 6.16
C GLY A 175 13.44 19.17 4.70
N TYR A 176 12.36 18.44 4.40
CA TYR A 176 11.78 18.36 3.06
C TYR A 176 10.35 18.89 2.98
N ASN A 177 9.44 18.41 3.84
CA ASN A 177 8.02 18.78 3.82
C ASN A 177 7.37 18.84 5.22
N ASP A 178 8.15 18.78 6.26
CA ASP A 178 7.69 18.86 7.66
C ASP A 178 7.08 20.22 8.03
N ASP A 179 7.37 21.27 7.29
CA ASP A 179 6.76 22.60 7.41
C ASP A 179 5.42 22.73 6.64
N GLU A 180 5.04 21.76 5.78
CA GLU A 180 3.77 21.75 5.03
C GLU A 180 2.66 20.90 5.67
N ILE A 181 2.85 20.36 6.87
CA ILE A 181 1.88 19.49 7.53
C ILE A 181 0.50 20.15 7.62
N LEU A 182 0.42 21.40 8.05
CA LEU A 182 -0.86 22.12 8.19
C LEU A 182 -1.50 22.44 6.84
N GLU A 183 -0.73 22.79 5.83
CA GLU A 183 -1.22 23.07 4.47
C GLU A 183 -1.84 21.80 3.84
N LEU A 184 -1.16 20.66 3.99
CA LEU A 184 -1.65 19.35 3.50
C LEU A 184 -2.91 18.91 4.26
N ILE A 185 -2.98 19.16 5.56
CA ILE A 185 -4.18 18.90 6.36
C ILE A 185 -5.34 19.75 5.85
N GLU A 186 -5.15 21.07 5.67
CA GLU A 186 -6.24 21.96 5.22
C GLU A 186 -6.74 21.58 3.82
N TYR A 187 -5.84 21.23 2.89
CA TYR A 187 -6.22 20.72 1.57
C TYR A 187 -7.14 19.50 1.65
N ALA A 188 -6.85 18.55 2.55
CA ALA A 188 -7.68 17.38 2.76
C ALA A 188 -9.03 17.71 3.41
N ARG A 189 -9.03 18.63 4.39
CA ARG A 189 -10.24 19.11 5.10
C ARG A 189 -11.22 19.83 4.17
N GLU A 190 -10.74 20.69 3.27
CA GLU A 190 -11.56 21.37 2.26
C GLU A 190 -12.32 20.36 1.39
N ARG A 191 -11.71 19.22 1.10
CA ARG A 191 -12.29 18.11 0.31
C ARG A 191 -13.03 17.08 1.15
N ARG A 192 -13.03 17.21 2.47
CA ARG A 192 -13.63 16.27 3.43
C ARG A 192 -13.11 14.83 3.27
N ILE A 193 -11.83 14.68 2.98
CA ILE A 193 -11.15 13.38 2.81
C ILE A 193 -10.14 13.14 3.92
N SER A 194 -9.71 11.88 4.06
CA SER A 194 -8.68 11.54 5.05
C SER A 194 -7.30 11.83 4.51
N ILE A 195 -6.45 12.47 5.31
CA ILE A 195 -5.01 12.53 5.08
C ILE A 195 -4.28 11.64 6.08
N ARG A 196 -3.25 10.95 5.60
CA ARG A 196 -2.40 10.10 6.42
C ARG A 196 -0.95 10.49 6.26
N PHE A 197 -0.30 10.81 7.35
CA PHE A 197 1.14 10.98 7.37
C PHE A 197 1.81 9.65 7.72
N ILE A 198 2.86 9.33 6.99
CA ILE A 198 3.65 8.11 7.13
C ILE A 198 5.05 8.52 7.56
N GLU A 199 5.55 7.94 8.63
CA GLU A 199 6.95 8.10 9.01
C GLU A 199 7.88 7.58 7.93
N PHE A 200 8.97 8.30 7.67
CA PHE A 200 9.99 7.88 6.73
C PHE A 200 10.62 6.56 7.18
N MET A 201 10.63 5.56 6.32
CA MET A 201 11.10 4.20 6.61
C MET A 201 12.42 3.90 5.89
N PRO A 202 13.27 2.98 6.42
CA PRO A 202 14.53 2.56 5.79
C PRO A 202 14.30 1.64 4.58
N LEU A 203 13.59 2.15 3.57
CA LEU A 203 13.22 1.44 2.34
C LEU A 203 13.64 2.22 1.09
N ASP A 204 14.36 3.32 1.27
CA ASP A 204 14.91 4.14 0.21
C ASP A 204 16.15 3.47 -0.41
N GLY A 205 16.32 3.63 -1.72
CA GLY A 205 17.41 3.01 -2.47
C GLY A 205 18.77 3.72 -2.31
N LEU A 206 18.80 4.92 -1.70
CA LEU A 206 20.02 5.74 -1.55
C LEU A 206 20.66 5.67 -0.15
N GLY A 207 20.05 4.96 0.80
CA GLY A 207 20.49 5.00 2.18
C GLY A 207 20.37 6.39 2.82
N MET A 208 19.42 7.19 2.34
CA MET A 208 19.12 8.52 2.90
C MET A 208 18.48 8.46 4.28
N TRP A 209 17.85 7.34 4.58
CA TRP A 209 17.12 7.18 5.82
C TRP A 209 18.09 7.24 7.03
N ASN A 210 17.71 8.05 7.99
CA ASN A 210 18.23 8.03 9.36
C ASN A 210 17.13 8.55 10.31
N TYR A 211 17.31 8.34 11.59
CA TYR A 211 16.31 8.75 12.59
C TYR A 211 16.08 10.26 12.63
N ASP A 212 17.09 11.09 12.33
CA ASP A 212 16.97 12.55 12.33
C ASP A 212 16.04 13.07 11.24
N ARG A 213 15.80 12.28 10.20
CA ARG A 213 14.87 12.59 9.10
C ARG A 213 13.45 12.09 9.33
N VAL A 214 13.24 11.32 10.37
CA VAL A 214 11.88 10.89 10.76
C VAL A 214 11.17 12.05 11.44
N VAL A 215 9.95 12.34 11.00
CA VAL A 215 9.01 13.21 11.70
C VAL A 215 8.08 12.30 12.51
N PRO A 216 8.23 12.21 13.85
CA PRO A 216 7.42 11.31 14.66
C PRO A 216 5.94 11.68 14.61
N GLY A 217 5.06 10.69 14.64
CA GLY A 217 3.62 10.91 14.63
C GLY A 217 3.14 11.83 15.75
N LYS A 218 3.77 11.78 16.92
CA LYS A 218 3.50 12.67 18.05
C LYS A 218 3.69 14.14 17.69
N GLU A 219 4.75 14.48 16.98
CA GLU A 219 5.02 15.87 16.55
C GLU A 219 3.96 16.37 15.55
N ILE A 220 3.52 15.49 14.63
CA ILE A 220 2.47 15.80 13.66
C ILE A 220 1.14 16.09 14.38
N ILE A 221 0.75 15.26 15.35
CA ILE A 221 -0.50 15.45 16.07
C ILE A 221 -0.45 16.69 16.98
N GLU A 222 0.69 16.99 17.59
CA GLU A 222 0.88 18.21 18.38
C GLU A 222 0.74 19.45 17.49
N THR A 223 1.37 19.46 16.30
CA THR A 223 1.27 20.55 15.33
C THR A 223 -0.18 20.76 14.87
N ALA A 224 -0.87 19.68 14.50
CA ALA A 224 -2.26 19.73 14.06
C ALA A 224 -3.21 20.18 15.18
N SER A 225 -3.00 19.74 16.42
CA SER A 225 -3.86 20.05 17.57
C SER A 225 -3.80 21.50 18.01
N ARG A 226 -2.74 22.23 17.68
CA ARG A 226 -2.64 23.68 17.94
C ARG A 226 -3.61 24.50 17.10
N VAL A 227 -4.03 23.97 15.95
CA VAL A 227 -4.87 24.69 14.96
C VAL A 227 -6.28 24.08 14.89
N TYR A 228 -6.38 22.76 14.95
CA TYR A 228 -7.64 22.03 14.74
C TYR A 228 -8.05 21.27 15.99
N PRO A 229 -9.32 21.43 16.44
CA PRO A 229 -9.89 20.57 17.48
C PRO A 229 -10.01 19.12 16.95
N LEU A 230 -9.27 18.20 17.56
CA LEU A 230 -9.20 16.80 17.17
C LEU A 230 -9.84 15.90 18.23
N GLN A 231 -10.50 14.85 17.77
CA GLN A 231 -11.02 13.77 18.60
C GLN A 231 -10.26 12.49 18.26
N PRO A 232 -9.55 11.87 19.21
CA PRO A 232 -8.89 10.60 18.98
C PRO A 232 -9.92 9.50 18.74
N MET A 233 -9.73 8.73 17.66
CA MET A 233 -10.54 7.56 17.32
C MET A 233 -9.78 6.26 17.59
N GLY A 234 -8.47 6.37 17.88
CA GLY A 234 -7.59 5.23 18.05
C GLY A 234 -7.20 4.56 16.73
N ARG A 235 -6.64 3.36 16.86
CA ARG A 235 -6.31 2.48 15.74
C ARG A 235 -7.29 1.30 15.74
N GLY A 236 -8.05 1.13 14.68
CA GLY A 236 -8.89 -0.05 14.50
C GLY A 236 -8.05 -1.34 14.44
N ALA A 237 -8.64 -2.47 14.78
CA ALA A 237 -7.97 -3.77 14.69
C ALA A 237 -7.37 -3.98 13.30
N SER A 238 -6.09 -4.33 13.25
CA SER A 238 -5.32 -4.57 12.02
C SER A 238 -5.24 -3.38 11.04
N GLU A 239 -5.63 -2.16 11.46
CA GLU A 239 -5.40 -0.96 10.65
C GLU A 239 -3.96 -0.47 10.76
N THR A 240 -3.48 0.25 9.73
CA THR A 240 -2.12 0.81 9.73
C THR A 240 -2.03 2.15 10.42
N SER A 241 -3.16 2.84 10.55
CA SER A 241 -3.23 4.24 10.94
C SER A 241 -3.96 4.39 12.25
N SER A 242 -3.34 5.02 13.22
CA SER A 242 -4.06 5.68 14.32
C SER A 242 -4.76 6.91 13.73
N THR A 243 -6.01 7.15 14.13
CA THR A 243 -6.88 8.12 13.46
C THR A 243 -7.44 9.13 14.45
N TRP A 244 -7.49 10.38 14.04
CA TRP A 244 -8.16 11.49 14.73
C TRP A 244 -9.18 12.11 13.79
N ARG A 245 -10.38 12.33 14.29
CA ARG A 245 -11.44 13.02 13.54
C ARG A 245 -11.39 14.52 13.85
N PHE A 246 -11.54 15.35 12.83
CA PHE A 246 -11.76 16.78 13.03
C PHE A 246 -13.15 16.99 13.63
N LYS A 247 -13.26 17.74 14.74
CA LYS A 247 -14.55 17.92 15.46
C LYS A 247 -15.61 18.63 14.61
N ASP A 248 -15.23 19.34 13.57
CA ASP A 248 -16.14 19.94 12.60
C ASP A 248 -16.61 18.99 11.48
N GLY A 249 -16.21 17.72 11.53
CA GLY A 249 -16.61 16.68 10.56
C GLY A 249 -15.96 16.78 9.19
N ARG A 250 -14.88 17.57 9.03
CA ARG A 250 -14.19 17.76 7.75
C ARG A 250 -13.07 16.73 7.52
N GLY A 251 -13.40 15.43 7.61
CA GLY A 251 -12.46 14.36 7.36
C GLY A 251 -11.67 13.90 8.60
N ASP A 252 -10.60 13.16 8.37
CA ASP A 252 -9.80 12.55 9.43
C ASP A 252 -8.29 12.74 9.16
N LEU A 253 -7.53 12.89 10.25
CA LEU A 253 -6.07 12.81 10.25
C LEU A 253 -5.64 11.42 10.69
N GLY A 254 -4.80 10.76 9.91
CA GLY A 254 -4.22 9.46 10.23
C GLY A 254 -2.71 9.53 10.39
N LEU A 255 -2.17 8.73 11.32
CA LEU A 255 -0.73 8.57 11.51
C LEU A 255 -0.34 7.11 11.32
N ILE A 256 0.67 6.87 10.49
CA ILE A 256 1.27 5.55 10.26
C ILE A 256 2.70 5.61 10.78
N THR A 257 2.92 5.06 11.97
CA THR A 257 4.09 5.25 12.81
C THR A 257 4.92 3.97 12.97
N PRO A 258 5.43 3.36 11.87
CA PRO A 258 6.13 2.09 11.94
C PRO A 258 7.48 2.17 12.64
N MET A 259 8.08 3.37 12.75
CA MET A 259 9.41 3.58 13.33
C MET A 259 9.34 3.97 14.80
N SER A 260 8.43 4.87 15.19
CA SER A 260 8.27 5.32 16.57
C SER A 260 7.34 4.44 17.39
N GLU A 261 6.24 3.96 16.80
CA GLU A 261 5.21 3.14 17.45
C GLU A 261 4.80 1.96 16.54
N PRO A 262 5.62 0.90 16.43
CA PRO A 262 5.32 -0.25 15.58
C PRO A 262 4.00 -0.93 15.94
N PHE A 263 3.21 -1.26 14.92
CA PHE A 263 1.88 -1.90 15.04
C PHE A 263 1.86 -3.29 14.38
N CYS A 264 2.87 -4.10 14.67
CA CYS A 264 3.08 -5.40 14.03
C CYS A 264 2.26 -6.54 14.64
N ASP A 265 1.81 -6.41 15.89
CA ASP A 265 1.22 -7.51 16.68
C ASP A 265 -0.13 -8.00 16.13
N ASP A 266 -0.87 -7.14 15.42
CA ASP A 266 -2.16 -7.49 14.80
C ASP A 266 -2.14 -7.32 13.27
N CYS A 267 -0.95 -7.35 12.65
CA CYS A 267 -0.79 -7.09 11.22
C CYS A 267 -1.39 -8.21 10.37
N ASP A 268 -2.44 -7.90 9.60
CA ASP A 268 -3.21 -8.79 8.74
C ASP A 268 -2.84 -8.71 7.24
N ARG A 269 -1.70 -8.07 6.91
CA ARG A 269 -1.29 -7.79 5.54
C ARG A 269 -0.27 -8.77 5.02
N ILE A 270 -0.43 -9.15 3.74
CA ILE A 270 0.56 -9.85 2.92
C ILE A 270 0.68 -9.15 1.56
N ARG A 271 1.71 -9.49 0.79
CA ARG A 271 2.01 -8.83 -0.49
C ARG A 271 2.33 -9.84 -1.58
N LEU A 272 1.82 -9.59 -2.78
CA LEU A 272 2.20 -10.27 -4.01
C LEU A 272 2.95 -9.28 -4.91
N THR A 273 4.17 -9.61 -5.29
CA THR A 273 4.99 -8.80 -6.20
C THR A 273 4.56 -8.98 -7.64
N ALA A 274 4.98 -8.08 -8.52
CA ALA A 274 4.64 -8.13 -9.94
C ALA A 274 5.19 -9.39 -10.64
N ASP A 275 6.31 -9.94 -10.14
CA ASP A 275 6.93 -11.19 -10.60
C ASP A 275 6.42 -12.44 -9.84
N GLY A 276 5.32 -12.33 -9.10
CA GLY A 276 4.63 -13.46 -8.48
C GLY A 276 5.24 -14.02 -7.21
N LYS A 277 6.00 -13.21 -6.48
CA LYS A 277 6.56 -13.59 -5.18
C LYS A 277 5.65 -13.12 -4.05
N LEU A 278 5.35 -14.00 -3.10
CA LEU A 278 4.61 -13.67 -1.91
C LEU A 278 5.57 -13.24 -0.80
N LEU A 279 5.25 -12.11 -0.14
CA LEU A 279 5.91 -11.65 1.08
C LEU A 279 4.87 -11.56 2.20
N SER A 280 5.21 -12.07 3.34
CA SER A 280 4.36 -12.03 4.53
C SER A 280 4.46 -10.69 5.29
N CYS A 281 5.54 -9.93 5.10
CA CYS A 281 5.81 -8.63 5.72
C CYS A 281 6.45 -7.66 4.71
N LEU A 282 6.25 -6.35 4.91
CA LEU A 282 6.91 -5.29 4.13
C LEU A 282 8.45 -5.35 4.26
N PHE A 283 8.90 -5.67 5.46
CA PHE A 283 10.32 -5.71 5.82
C PHE A 283 10.95 -7.10 5.65
N ASP A 284 10.19 -8.08 5.11
CA ASP A 284 10.67 -9.42 4.89
C ASP A 284 11.71 -9.48 3.75
N THR A 285 12.68 -10.36 3.89
CA THR A 285 13.70 -10.66 2.87
C THR A 285 13.51 -12.05 2.27
N GLU A 286 12.64 -12.88 2.84
CA GLU A 286 12.27 -14.18 2.30
C GLU A 286 11.11 -14.03 1.30
N TYR A 287 11.31 -14.55 0.09
CA TYR A 287 10.36 -14.49 -1.01
C TYR A 287 9.89 -15.89 -1.37
N HIS A 288 8.56 -16.09 -1.41
CA HIS A 288 7.97 -17.37 -1.80
C HIS A 288 7.44 -17.29 -3.23
N ASP A 289 8.08 -17.97 -4.17
CA ASP A 289 7.73 -17.93 -5.59
C ASP A 289 6.43 -18.69 -5.86
N LEU A 290 5.34 -17.96 -6.15
CA LEU A 290 4.05 -18.50 -6.57
C LEU A 290 3.95 -18.59 -8.09
N ARG A 291 4.68 -17.74 -8.86
CA ARG A 291 4.71 -17.77 -10.31
C ARG A 291 5.18 -19.13 -10.82
N HIS A 292 6.22 -19.68 -10.20
CA HIS A 292 6.72 -21.00 -10.55
C HIS A 292 5.62 -22.06 -10.46
N VAL A 293 4.84 -22.05 -9.38
CA VAL A 293 3.71 -23.00 -9.18
C VAL A 293 2.65 -22.81 -10.26
N VAL A 294 2.28 -21.55 -10.55
CA VAL A 294 1.24 -21.24 -11.55
C VAL A 294 1.65 -21.67 -12.96
N ARG A 295 2.90 -21.41 -13.36
CA ARG A 295 3.38 -21.64 -14.73
C ARG A 295 3.78 -23.08 -15.02
N ASN A 296 4.13 -23.86 -14.00
CA ASN A 296 4.53 -25.25 -14.14
C ASN A 296 3.41 -26.27 -13.83
N GLY A 297 2.15 -25.87 -14.03
CA GLY A 297 1.01 -26.77 -13.92
C GLY A 297 0.63 -27.15 -12.49
N GLY A 298 1.15 -26.44 -11.47
CA GLY A 298 0.77 -26.66 -10.07
C GLY A 298 -0.74 -26.50 -9.84
N THR A 299 -1.30 -27.32 -8.97
CA THR A 299 -2.72 -27.30 -8.63
C THR A 299 -3.09 -26.13 -7.71
N GLN A 300 -4.39 -25.92 -7.47
CA GLN A 300 -4.84 -24.96 -6.44
C GLN A 300 -4.36 -25.36 -5.05
N LYS A 301 -4.24 -26.68 -4.79
CA LYS A 301 -3.72 -27.19 -3.53
C LYS A 301 -2.25 -26.83 -3.35
N ASP A 302 -1.41 -27.00 -4.38
CA ASP A 302 0.01 -26.65 -4.31
C ASP A 302 0.22 -25.17 -4.04
N LEU A 303 -0.59 -24.29 -4.68
CA LEU A 303 -0.61 -22.86 -4.39
C LEU A 303 -1.03 -22.58 -2.95
N ALA A 304 -2.10 -23.21 -2.46
CA ALA A 304 -2.59 -23.02 -1.10
C ALA A 304 -1.55 -23.44 -0.06
N ASP A 305 -0.93 -24.60 -0.25
CA ASP A 305 0.09 -25.13 0.66
C ASP A 305 1.32 -24.19 0.70
N ARG A 306 1.75 -23.68 -0.47
CA ARG A 306 2.86 -22.72 -0.55
C ARG A 306 2.53 -21.39 0.14
N ILE A 307 1.30 -20.88 -0.02
CA ILE A 307 0.81 -19.66 0.62
C ILE A 307 0.74 -19.83 2.14
N VAL A 308 0.22 -20.94 2.62
CA VAL A 308 0.12 -21.25 4.05
C VAL A 308 1.51 -21.30 4.68
N ASP A 309 2.49 -21.97 4.06
CA ASP A 309 3.88 -22.01 4.53
C ASP A 309 4.50 -20.61 4.60
N ALA A 310 4.29 -19.79 3.57
CA ALA A 310 4.78 -18.41 3.54
C ALA A 310 4.21 -17.55 4.67
N VAL A 311 2.90 -17.66 4.93
CA VAL A 311 2.25 -16.88 5.98
C VAL A 311 2.63 -17.39 7.36
N TRP A 312 2.79 -18.71 7.54
CA TRP A 312 3.25 -19.30 8.79
C TRP A 312 4.60 -18.74 9.25
N LYS A 313 5.51 -18.48 8.31
CA LYS A 313 6.86 -17.92 8.54
C LYS A 313 6.90 -16.41 8.72
N LYS A 314 5.75 -15.74 8.80
CA LYS A 314 5.68 -14.27 8.92
C LYS A 314 6.52 -13.78 10.09
N PRO A 315 7.44 -12.80 9.84
CA PRO A 315 8.32 -12.26 10.89
C PRO A 315 7.53 -11.53 11.97
N ASP A 316 8.14 -11.43 13.15
CA ASP A 316 7.55 -10.83 14.35
C ASP A 316 7.20 -9.35 14.16
N GLY A 317 8.04 -8.61 13.49
CA GLY A 317 7.78 -7.20 13.19
C GLY A 317 9.06 -6.43 12.89
N VAL A 318 8.92 -5.14 12.57
CA VAL A 318 10.01 -4.26 12.16
C VAL A 318 11.14 -4.17 13.20
N GLY A 319 10.81 -4.13 14.47
CA GLY A 319 11.79 -4.03 15.57
C GLY A 319 12.69 -5.26 15.75
N TYR A 320 12.37 -6.37 15.09
CA TYR A 320 13.13 -7.63 15.14
C TYR A 320 13.96 -7.88 13.88
N MET A 321 13.99 -6.92 12.94
CA MET A 321 14.75 -7.07 11.69
C MET A 321 16.22 -6.66 11.89
N PRO A 322 17.19 -7.60 11.80
CA PRO A 322 18.63 -7.31 12.06
C PRO A 322 19.14 -6.17 11.18
N TRP A 323 18.78 -6.17 9.90
CA TRP A 323 19.25 -5.18 8.93
C TRP A 323 18.77 -3.74 9.22
N ILE A 324 17.68 -3.54 9.97
CA ILE A 324 17.25 -2.21 10.43
C ILE A 324 18.18 -1.71 11.55
N LYS A 325 18.56 -2.61 12.47
CA LYS A 325 19.44 -2.28 13.59
C LYS A 325 20.87 -1.99 13.12
N ASP A 326 21.32 -2.73 12.12
CA ASP A 326 22.70 -2.67 11.62
C ASP A 326 22.87 -1.65 10.48
N GLY A 327 21.81 -0.90 10.11
CA GLY A 327 21.86 0.11 9.05
C GLY A 327 21.97 -0.47 7.63
N TRP A 328 21.63 -1.73 7.43
CA TRP A 328 21.72 -2.40 6.12
C TRP A 328 20.48 -2.09 5.27
N ALA A 329 20.71 -1.70 4.02
CA ALA A 329 19.63 -1.45 3.08
C ALA A 329 18.92 -2.76 2.69
N LYS A 330 17.59 -2.69 2.52
CA LYS A 330 16.81 -3.82 2.03
C LYS A 330 17.23 -4.15 0.58
N PRO A 331 17.35 -5.45 0.21
CA PRO A 331 17.79 -5.86 -1.13
C PRO A 331 16.89 -5.42 -2.29
N ARG A 332 15.62 -5.07 -2.01
CA ARG A 332 14.65 -4.62 -3.03
C ARG A 332 14.02 -3.28 -2.66
N ASN A 333 13.94 -2.41 -3.66
CA ASN A 333 13.27 -1.12 -3.55
C ASN A 333 11.75 -1.26 -3.43
N MET A 334 11.09 -0.22 -2.89
CA MET A 334 9.63 -0.20 -2.67
C MET A 334 8.80 -0.47 -3.94
N ASN A 335 9.27 0.00 -5.11
CA ASN A 335 8.59 -0.23 -6.40
C ASN A 335 8.46 -1.72 -6.76
N ALA A 336 9.43 -2.54 -6.37
CA ALA A 336 9.42 -3.97 -6.67
C ALA A 336 8.51 -4.79 -5.74
N ILE A 337 8.25 -4.28 -4.52
CA ILE A 337 7.45 -5.00 -3.50
C ILE A 337 6.04 -4.42 -3.32
N GLY A 338 5.73 -3.37 -4.04
CA GLY A 338 4.44 -2.70 -4.01
C GLY A 338 4.26 -1.76 -2.81
N GLY A 339 4.40 -0.49 -3.04
CA GLY A 339 4.25 0.60 -2.05
C GLY A 339 2.83 0.88 -1.59
#